data_b4a83afd9a2b5161752ced0f952020bf
#
_entry.id   b4a83afd9a2b5161752ced0f952020bf
#
_cell.length_a   1.000
_cell.length_b   1.000
_cell.length_c   1.000
_cell.angle_alpha   90.00
_cell.angle_beta   90.00
_cell.angle_gamma   90.00
#
_symmetry.space_group_name_H-M   'P 1'
#
loop_
_entity.id
_entity.type
_entity.pdbx_description
1 polymer ?
#
loop_
_entity_poly.entity_id
_entity_poly.type
_entity_poly.pdbx_seq_one_letter_code
_entity_poly.pdbx_strand_id
1 'polypeptide(L)'
;FIVFSIFKLKSEFKIDIDAAYIPLIFVILKIYIKNIPSKVYKYHMKILAIQNRMGIGDTVIFLPFIKALYEKFNSPVSLLVKESSKADQYLFQTNYIDKIIILERDHNNNSRHNGFFGNFNLITDLKKYNFDKIFIFNSSLRFNLIARFSKIPDIYQYPLFNKNKQHITDTPKKFLKDKLDIDVHEDPYIQINEQLTLEALKKFQINKNELNILLGIGGSGPTKRIPSRIFLEVIDKVLKIRECKFFLATGKSKD
;
A
#
# COMPACT_ATOMS: atom_id res chain seq x y z
N PHE A 1 2.92 -28.65 21.61
CA PHE A 1 1.55 -28.35 21.17
C PHE A 1 0.74 -29.61 20.88
N ILE A 2 1.25 -30.55 20.10
CA ILE A 2 0.55 -31.82 19.72
C ILE A 2 0.27 -32.69 20.94
N VAL A 3 1.21 -32.84 21.86
CA VAL A 3 1.05 -33.63 23.10
C VAL A 3 -0.05 -33.03 23.99
N PHE A 4 -0.13 -31.70 24.09
CA PHE A 4 -1.17 -31.00 24.84
C PHE A 4 -2.57 -31.20 24.25
N SER A 5 -2.67 -31.25 22.90
CA SER A 5 -3.94 -31.50 22.19
C SER A 5 -4.44 -32.92 22.37
N ILE A 6 -3.53 -33.92 22.44
CA ILE A 6 -3.90 -35.33 22.70
C ILE A 6 -4.40 -35.51 24.14
N PHE A 7 -3.76 -34.84 25.12
CA PHE A 7 -4.24 -34.86 26.52
C PHE A 7 -5.60 -34.19 26.67
N LYS A 8 -5.86 -33.11 25.94
CA LYS A 8 -7.16 -32.40 25.94
C LYS A 8 -8.26 -33.25 25.30
N LEU A 9 -7.97 -33.94 24.20
CA LEU A 9 -8.88 -34.91 23.58
C LEU A 9 -9.22 -36.09 24.52
N LYS A 10 -8.24 -36.60 25.27
CA LYS A 10 -8.45 -37.68 26.25
C LYS A 10 -9.40 -37.24 27.37
N SER A 11 -9.33 -35.96 27.81
CA SER A 11 -10.19 -35.42 28.86
C SER A 11 -11.61 -35.08 28.39
N GLU A 12 -11.79 -34.66 27.14
CA GLU A 12 -13.08 -34.26 26.58
C GLU A 12 -13.92 -35.47 26.10
N PHE A 13 -13.30 -36.55 25.59
CA PHE A 13 -14.01 -37.67 24.99
C PHE A 13 -13.97 -38.97 25.80
N LYS A 14 -13.40 -39.01 27.02
CA LYS A 14 -13.26 -40.22 27.87
C LYS A 14 -12.79 -41.46 27.10
N ILE A 15 -11.92 -41.31 26.12
CA ILE A 15 -11.37 -42.42 25.33
C ILE A 15 -10.20 -43.01 26.07
N ASP A 16 -10.31 -44.25 26.50
CA ASP A 16 -9.18 -45.01 27.11
C ASP A 16 -8.30 -45.56 25.99
N ILE A 17 -7.20 -44.89 25.72
CA ILE A 17 -6.23 -45.33 24.74
C ILE A 17 -5.15 -46.14 25.49
N ASP A 18 -5.11 -47.45 25.23
CA ASP A 18 -4.10 -48.31 25.76
C ASP A 18 -2.69 -47.83 25.36
N ALA A 19 -1.77 -47.79 26.31
CA ALA A 19 -0.42 -47.28 26.10
C ALA A 19 0.33 -48.00 24.98
N ALA A 20 -0.04 -49.24 24.69
CA ALA A 20 0.50 -50.03 23.58
C ALA A 20 0.25 -49.44 22.19
N TYR A 21 -0.83 -48.63 22.01
CA TYR A 21 -1.18 -48.06 20.72
C TYR A 21 -0.57 -46.66 20.47
N ILE A 22 0.05 -46.06 21.46
CA ILE A 22 0.65 -44.74 21.34
C ILE A 22 1.69 -44.66 20.20
N PRO A 23 2.62 -45.64 20.04
CA PRO A 23 3.57 -45.63 18.92
C PRO A 23 2.88 -45.73 17.55
N LEU A 24 1.81 -46.52 17.44
CA LEU A 24 1.07 -46.70 16.21
C LEU A 24 0.33 -45.42 15.81
N ILE A 25 -0.25 -44.72 16.79
CA ILE A 25 -0.88 -43.41 16.60
C ILE A 25 0.12 -42.37 16.12
N PHE A 26 1.35 -42.38 16.66
CA PHE A 26 2.45 -41.51 16.19
C PHE A 26 2.88 -41.82 14.75
N VAL A 27 2.90 -43.07 14.37
CA VAL A 27 3.24 -43.48 12.99
C VAL A 27 2.11 -43.07 12.04
N ILE A 28 0.86 -43.30 12.39
CA ILE A 28 -0.30 -42.89 11.59
C ILE A 28 -0.36 -41.37 11.45
N LEU A 29 -0.14 -40.61 12.54
CA LEU A 29 -0.06 -39.17 12.50
C LEU A 29 1.11 -38.66 11.63
N LYS A 30 2.29 -39.30 11.69
CA LYS A 30 3.42 -39.00 10.81
C LYS A 30 3.11 -39.25 9.34
N ILE A 31 2.43 -40.35 9.02
CA ILE A 31 2.01 -40.67 7.65
C ILE A 31 0.92 -39.69 7.19
N TYR A 32 -0.03 -39.35 8.05
CA TYR A 32 -1.10 -38.41 7.74
C TYR A 32 -0.56 -37.00 7.52
N ILE A 33 0.37 -36.53 8.38
CA ILE A 33 1.03 -35.22 8.23
C ILE A 33 1.90 -35.17 6.97
N LYS A 34 2.53 -36.28 6.59
CA LYS A 34 3.37 -36.38 5.38
C LYS A 34 2.53 -36.40 4.09
N ASN A 35 1.29 -36.85 4.16
CA ASN A 35 0.35 -36.93 3.04
C ASN A 35 -0.69 -35.81 3.03
N ILE A 36 -0.68 -34.89 4.00
CA ILE A 36 -1.42 -33.63 3.87
C ILE A 36 -0.79 -32.89 2.69
N PRO A 37 -1.51 -32.72 1.55
CA PRO A 37 -0.98 -31.89 0.48
C PRO A 37 -0.60 -30.56 1.10
N SER A 38 0.59 -30.08 0.82
CA SER A 38 1.16 -28.85 1.35
C SER A 38 0.44 -27.57 0.81
N LYS A 39 -0.87 -27.61 0.66
CA LYS A 39 -1.71 -26.44 0.85
C LYS A 39 -1.68 -26.10 2.34
N VAL A 40 -0.50 -25.80 2.85
CA VAL A 40 -0.38 -24.90 3.99
C VAL A 40 -1.13 -23.68 3.52
N TYR A 41 -2.32 -23.46 4.07
CA TYR A 41 -2.99 -22.17 3.95
C TYR A 41 -1.99 -21.18 4.52
N LYS A 42 -1.20 -20.58 3.60
CA LYS A 42 -0.23 -19.57 3.98
C LYS A 42 -1.08 -18.44 4.54
N TYR A 43 -1.16 -18.37 5.86
CA TYR A 43 -1.89 -17.30 6.51
C TYR A 43 -1.24 -16.01 6.06
N HIS A 44 -1.90 -15.32 5.15
CA HIS A 44 -1.46 -14.02 4.70
C HIS A 44 -1.90 -13.01 5.74
N MET A 45 -0.92 -12.48 6.46
CA MET A 45 -1.14 -11.41 7.41
C MET A 45 -1.79 -10.23 6.70
N LYS A 46 -2.89 -9.73 7.23
CA LYS A 46 -3.60 -8.58 6.68
C LYS A 46 -3.02 -7.29 7.25
N ILE A 47 -2.30 -6.57 6.42
CA ILE A 47 -1.58 -5.36 6.81
C ILE A 47 -2.24 -4.14 6.19
N LEU A 48 -2.47 -3.11 6.99
CA LEU A 48 -2.94 -1.82 6.54
C LEU A 48 -1.84 -0.77 6.70
N ALA A 49 -1.57 0.00 5.67
CA ALA A 49 -0.74 1.19 5.75
C ALA A 49 -1.60 2.44 5.49
N ILE A 50 -1.51 3.43 6.38
CA ILE A 50 -2.20 4.71 6.24
C ILE A 50 -1.21 5.76 5.76
N GLN A 51 -1.42 6.23 4.53
CA GLN A 51 -0.75 7.38 3.95
C GLN A 51 -1.81 8.41 3.53
N ASN A 52 -1.97 9.46 4.32
CA ASN A 52 -3.04 10.44 4.14
C ASN A 52 -2.58 11.78 3.54
N ARG A 53 -1.39 11.85 2.94
CA ARG A 53 -0.93 13.02 2.20
C ARG A 53 -1.74 13.18 0.90
N MET A 54 -1.76 14.39 0.40
CA MET A 54 -2.55 14.73 -0.79
C MET A 54 -1.65 14.69 -2.03
N GLY A 55 -2.05 13.93 -3.02
CA GLY A 55 -1.41 13.95 -4.33
C GLY A 55 -0.74 12.63 -4.73
N ILE A 56 -0.60 12.47 -6.03
CA ILE A 56 0.01 11.29 -6.67
C ILE A 56 1.46 11.16 -6.24
N GLY A 57 2.24 12.25 -6.33
CA GLY A 57 3.67 12.25 -5.99
C GLY A 57 3.93 11.84 -4.54
N ASP A 58 3.12 12.33 -3.59
CA ASP A 58 3.22 11.94 -2.19
C ASP A 58 3.03 10.43 -1.99
N THR A 59 2.10 9.82 -2.73
CA THR A 59 1.84 8.37 -2.65
C THR A 59 2.98 7.59 -3.28
N VAL A 60 3.48 8.02 -4.44
CA VAL A 60 4.60 7.36 -5.14
C VAL A 60 5.86 7.34 -4.29
N ILE A 61 6.20 8.46 -3.63
CA ILE A 61 7.35 8.56 -2.71
C ILE A 61 7.27 7.52 -1.58
N PHE A 62 6.06 7.09 -1.18
CA PHE A 62 5.87 6.11 -0.12
C PHE A 62 5.94 4.65 -0.56
N LEU A 63 5.94 4.35 -1.86
CA LEU A 63 5.95 2.97 -2.38
C LEU A 63 7.12 2.12 -1.86
N PRO A 64 8.36 2.61 -1.74
CA PRO A 64 9.46 1.82 -1.17
C PRO A 64 9.19 1.34 0.24
N PHE A 65 8.53 2.15 1.08
CA PHE A 65 8.19 1.79 2.46
C PHE A 65 7.10 0.73 2.51
N ILE A 66 6.14 0.79 1.59
CA ILE A 66 5.09 -0.22 1.45
C ILE A 66 5.68 -1.55 0.96
N LYS A 67 6.58 -1.49 -0.02
CA LYS A 67 7.31 -2.66 -0.51
C LYS A 67 8.14 -3.31 0.59
N ALA A 68 8.84 -2.52 1.40
CA ALA A 68 9.62 -3.00 2.53
C ALA A 68 8.75 -3.72 3.59
N LEU A 69 7.53 -3.25 3.84
CA LEU A 69 6.56 -3.95 4.68
C LEU A 69 6.13 -5.29 4.05
N TYR A 70 5.85 -5.30 2.75
CA TYR A 70 5.53 -6.53 2.01
C TYR A 70 6.65 -7.57 2.15
N GLU A 71 7.89 -7.17 1.95
CA GLU A 71 9.07 -8.06 2.03
C GLU A 71 9.27 -8.58 3.46
N LYS A 72 9.14 -7.71 4.47
CA LYS A 72 9.29 -8.09 5.89
C LYS A 72 8.27 -9.13 6.33
N PHE A 73 7.02 -8.96 5.94
CA PHE A 73 5.91 -9.82 6.39
C PHE A 73 5.51 -10.88 5.36
N ASN A 74 6.10 -10.85 4.16
CA ASN A 74 5.75 -11.71 3.04
C ASN A 74 4.23 -11.75 2.78
N SER A 75 3.60 -10.58 2.88
CA SER A 75 2.15 -10.41 2.75
C SER A 75 1.83 -9.06 2.09
N PRO A 76 0.96 -9.02 1.05
CA PRO A 76 0.59 -7.77 0.41
C PRO A 76 -0.05 -6.79 1.39
N VAL A 77 0.18 -5.51 1.16
CA VAL A 77 -0.23 -4.42 2.06
C VAL A 77 -1.42 -3.68 1.48
N SER A 78 -2.49 -3.54 2.25
CA SER A 78 -3.61 -2.66 1.90
C SER A 78 -3.26 -1.21 2.22
N LEU A 79 -3.66 -0.28 1.34
CA LEU A 79 -3.38 1.15 1.51
C LEU A 79 -4.66 1.92 1.82
N LEU A 80 -4.64 2.74 2.87
CA LEU A 80 -5.65 3.79 3.10
C LEU A 80 -5.06 5.13 2.64
N VAL A 81 -5.59 5.67 1.56
CA VAL A 81 -5.12 6.90 0.90
C VAL A 81 -6.28 7.84 0.60
N LYS A 82 -5.97 9.12 0.38
CA LYS A 82 -6.99 10.08 -0.06
C LYS A 82 -7.36 9.85 -1.53
N GLU A 83 -8.60 10.21 -1.90
CA GLU A 83 -9.08 10.17 -3.27
C GLU A 83 -8.21 10.98 -4.23
N SER A 84 -7.71 12.15 -3.77
CA SER A 84 -6.81 13.00 -4.55
C SER A 84 -5.47 12.35 -4.92
N SER A 85 -5.09 11.25 -4.26
CA SER A 85 -3.90 10.45 -4.63
C SER A 85 -4.09 9.68 -5.92
N LYS A 86 -5.34 9.37 -6.32
CA LYS A 86 -5.71 8.55 -7.48
C LYS A 86 -4.97 7.21 -7.56
N ALA A 87 -4.61 6.66 -6.39
CA ALA A 87 -3.79 5.46 -6.27
C ALA A 87 -4.42 4.24 -6.96
N ASP A 88 -5.74 4.16 -6.96
CA ASP A 88 -6.55 3.15 -7.65
C ASP A 88 -6.33 3.13 -9.17
N GLN A 89 -5.91 4.25 -9.77
CA GLN A 89 -5.73 4.39 -11.22
C GLN A 89 -4.36 3.90 -11.71
N TYR A 90 -3.34 3.83 -10.85
CA TYR A 90 -1.98 3.47 -11.27
C TYR A 90 -1.30 2.40 -10.43
N LEU A 91 -1.85 2.01 -9.27
CA LEU A 91 -1.28 0.96 -8.41
C LEU A 91 -2.01 -0.38 -8.50
N PHE A 92 -3.04 -0.51 -9.33
CA PHE A 92 -3.86 -1.72 -9.43
C PHE A 92 -3.10 -2.96 -9.93
N GLN A 93 -1.93 -2.78 -10.52
CA GLN A 93 -1.05 -3.87 -10.99
C GLN A 93 0.13 -4.14 -10.06
N THR A 94 0.22 -3.43 -8.95
CA THR A 94 1.35 -3.54 -8.03
C THR A 94 1.18 -4.76 -7.14
N ASN A 95 2.04 -5.76 -7.31
CA ASN A 95 1.92 -7.09 -6.69
C ASN A 95 2.08 -7.10 -5.17
N TYR A 96 2.73 -6.09 -4.57
CA TYR A 96 2.87 -5.95 -3.13
C TYR A 96 1.74 -5.14 -2.47
N ILE A 97 0.74 -4.71 -3.25
CA ILE A 97 -0.47 -4.03 -2.76
C ILE A 97 -1.67 -4.98 -2.89
N ASP A 98 -2.37 -5.22 -1.76
CA ASP A 98 -3.59 -6.03 -1.75
C ASP A 98 -4.80 -5.21 -2.18
N LYS A 99 -5.05 -4.10 -1.48
CA LYS A 99 -6.21 -3.24 -1.73
C LYS A 99 -5.88 -1.78 -1.55
N ILE A 100 -6.58 -0.95 -2.32
CA ILE A 100 -6.56 0.50 -2.16
C ILE A 100 -7.92 0.90 -1.56
N ILE A 101 -7.87 1.42 -0.34
CA ILE A 101 -9.04 1.90 0.40
C ILE A 101 -9.02 3.42 0.34
N ILE A 102 -10.07 4.00 -0.20
CA ILE A 102 -10.16 5.44 -0.35
C ILE A 102 -10.70 6.08 0.93
N LEU A 103 -9.94 6.99 1.48
CA LEU A 103 -10.39 7.86 2.56
C LEU A 103 -11.24 8.98 1.96
N GLU A 104 -12.54 8.77 1.93
CA GLU A 104 -13.53 9.75 1.43
C GLU A 104 -13.63 10.91 2.41
N ARG A 105 -12.71 11.86 2.31
CA ARG A 105 -12.61 13.03 3.16
C ARG A 105 -12.19 14.24 2.32
N ASP A 106 -13.04 14.62 1.40
CA ASP A 106 -12.84 15.82 0.60
C ASP A 106 -13.59 17.02 1.18
N HIS A 107 -13.38 18.19 0.55
CA HIS A 107 -13.92 19.47 1.00
C HIS A 107 -15.46 19.55 1.03
N ASN A 108 -16.16 18.56 0.52
CA ASN A 108 -17.63 18.51 0.57
C ASN A 108 -18.08 17.92 1.91
N ASN A 109 -18.96 18.63 2.62
CA ASN A 109 -19.50 18.22 3.92
C ASN A 109 -20.21 16.85 3.93
N ASN A 110 -20.51 16.27 2.77
CA ASN A 110 -21.22 15.00 2.61
C ASN A 110 -20.31 13.79 2.42
N SER A 111 -18.98 13.94 2.50
CA SER A 111 -18.08 12.79 2.33
C SER A 111 -18.21 11.82 3.51
N ARG A 112 -18.26 10.51 3.22
CA ARG A 112 -18.53 9.41 4.16
C ARG A 112 -17.66 9.43 5.42
N HIS A 113 -16.38 9.81 5.29
CA HIS A 113 -15.42 9.82 6.40
C HIS A 113 -15.18 11.23 6.97
N ASN A 114 -16.07 12.19 6.69
CA ASN A 114 -15.95 13.56 7.15
C ASN A 114 -16.61 13.80 8.51
N GLY A 115 -16.13 14.78 9.26
CA GLY A 115 -16.67 15.15 10.57
C GLY A 115 -16.52 14.08 11.65
N PHE A 116 -17.26 14.23 12.72
CA PHE A 116 -17.23 13.32 13.89
C PHE A 116 -17.77 11.93 13.53
N PHE A 117 -18.93 11.87 12.89
CA PHE A 117 -19.55 10.60 12.45
C PHE A 117 -18.72 9.88 11.39
N GLY A 118 -17.95 10.59 10.58
CA GLY A 118 -17.03 9.98 9.62
C GLY A 118 -15.95 9.11 10.26
N ASN A 119 -15.62 9.32 11.54
CA ASN A 119 -14.73 8.41 12.27
C ASN A 119 -15.38 7.05 12.52
N PHE A 120 -16.65 7.03 12.91
CA PHE A 120 -17.41 5.79 13.12
C PHE A 120 -17.59 5.01 11.83
N ASN A 121 -17.86 5.72 10.72
CA ASN A 121 -17.95 5.10 9.41
C ASN A 121 -16.61 4.43 9.02
N LEU A 122 -15.48 5.12 9.20
CA LEU A 122 -14.17 4.56 8.91
C LEU A 122 -13.83 3.38 9.82
N ILE A 123 -14.15 3.43 11.11
CA ILE A 123 -14.00 2.30 12.03
C ILE A 123 -14.81 1.10 11.53
N THR A 124 -16.06 1.32 11.16
CA THR A 124 -16.95 0.26 10.66
C THR A 124 -16.42 -0.36 9.38
N ASP A 125 -15.91 0.47 8.47
CA ASP A 125 -15.35 0.00 7.21
C ASP A 125 -14.05 -0.79 7.43
N LEU A 126 -13.15 -0.32 8.30
CA LEU A 126 -11.90 -1.05 8.59
C LEU A 126 -12.14 -2.38 9.32
N LYS A 127 -13.14 -2.47 10.20
CA LYS A 127 -13.52 -3.72 10.87
C LYS A 127 -13.84 -4.86 9.90
N LYS A 128 -14.42 -4.55 8.73
CA LYS A 128 -14.79 -5.57 7.73
C LYS A 128 -13.59 -6.32 7.17
N TYR A 129 -12.41 -5.71 7.21
CA TYR A 129 -11.19 -6.30 6.64
C TYR A 129 -10.45 -7.20 7.63
N ASN A 130 -10.66 -7.05 8.95
CA ASN A 130 -9.97 -7.80 10.01
C ASN A 130 -8.44 -7.74 9.84
N PHE A 131 -7.88 -6.52 9.85
CA PHE A 131 -6.43 -6.32 9.77
C PHE A 131 -5.73 -6.81 11.03
N ASP A 132 -4.56 -7.43 10.85
CA ASP A 132 -3.68 -7.88 11.93
C ASP A 132 -2.74 -6.77 12.39
N LYS A 133 -2.25 -5.97 11.43
CA LYS A 133 -1.29 -4.89 11.69
C LYS A 133 -1.68 -3.62 10.94
N ILE A 134 -1.37 -2.49 11.56
CA ILE A 134 -1.53 -1.18 10.93
C ILE A 134 -0.27 -0.32 11.11
N PHE A 135 0.16 0.28 10.00
CA PHE A 135 1.26 1.23 9.94
C PHE A 135 0.73 2.62 9.61
N ILE A 136 0.80 3.54 10.56
CA ILE A 136 0.24 4.90 10.43
C ILE A 136 1.40 5.87 10.19
N PHE A 137 1.61 6.26 8.93
CA PHE A 137 2.66 7.16 8.49
C PHE A 137 2.32 8.63 8.74
N ASN A 138 1.77 8.91 9.90
CA ASN A 138 1.50 10.26 10.38
C ASN A 138 1.36 10.29 11.92
N SER A 139 1.41 11.50 12.51
CA SER A 139 1.32 11.72 13.96
C SER A 139 -0.11 12.04 14.44
N SER A 140 -1.13 11.59 13.72
CA SER A 140 -2.53 11.90 14.02
C SER A 140 -3.11 10.97 15.09
N LEU A 141 -3.47 11.52 16.25
CA LEU A 141 -4.20 10.78 17.28
C LEU A 141 -5.52 10.17 16.75
N ARG A 142 -6.16 10.84 15.81
CA ARG A 142 -7.39 10.34 15.15
C ARG A 142 -7.21 8.93 14.59
N PHE A 143 -6.18 8.70 13.79
CA PHE A 143 -5.96 7.39 13.17
C PHE A 143 -5.56 6.33 14.19
N ASN A 144 -4.86 6.72 15.26
CA ASN A 144 -4.58 5.80 16.36
C ASN A 144 -5.88 5.31 17.03
N LEU A 145 -6.77 6.23 17.37
CA LEU A 145 -8.07 5.88 17.95
C LEU A 145 -8.91 5.03 16.99
N ILE A 146 -8.97 5.40 15.72
CA ILE A 146 -9.68 4.60 14.70
C ILE A 146 -9.12 3.17 14.66
N ALA A 147 -7.81 2.98 14.65
CA ALA A 147 -7.20 1.66 14.64
C ALA A 147 -7.57 0.84 15.88
N ARG A 148 -7.51 1.45 17.07
CA ARG A 148 -7.91 0.79 18.34
C ARG A 148 -9.38 0.38 18.33
N PHE A 149 -10.27 1.30 17.95
CA PHE A 149 -11.70 1.01 17.87
C PHE A 149 -12.07 0.05 16.74
N SER A 150 -11.22 -0.06 15.71
CA SER A 150 -11.34 -1.10 14.67
C SER A 150 -10.84 -2.47 15.14
N LYS A 151 -10.34 -2.59 16.39
CA LYS A 151 -9.81 -3.82 16.99
C LYS A 151 -8.59 -4.39 16.25
N ILE A 152 -7.77 -3.54 15.65
CA ILE A 152 -6.51 -3.96 15.04
C ILE A 152 -5.48 -4.18 16.16
N PRO A 153 -4.92 -5.39 16.31
CA PRO A 153 -4.10 -5.72 17.48
C PRO A 153 -2.76 -4.99 17.49
N ASP A 154 -2.07 -4.93 16.37
CA ASP A 154 -0.74 -4.37 16.28
C ASP A 154 -0.75 -3.01 15.59
N ILE A 155 -0.53 -1.95 16.36
CA ILE A 155 -0.56 -0.57 15.87
C ILE A 155 0.84 0.05 15.92
N TYR A 156 1.38 0.37 14.76
CA TYR A 156 2.64 1.09 14.58
C TYR A 156 2.35 2.49 14.07
N GLN A 157 2.88 3.51 14.72
CA GLN A 157 2.62 4.90 14.36
C GLN A 157 3.84 5.79 14.59
N TYR A 158 3.94 6.88 13.84
CA TYR A 158 4.86 7.96 14.13
C TYR A 158 4.60 8.54 15.54
N PRO A 159 5.62 9.04 16.23
CA PRO A 159 5.44 9.72 17.51
C PRO A 159 4.38 10.82 17.41
N LEU A 160 3.38 10.80 18.31
CA LEU A 160 2.21 11.68 18.25
C LEU A 160 2.55 13.17 18.40
N PHE A 161 3.62 13.48 19.12
CA PHE A 161 3.95 14.86 19.50
C PHE A 161 5.27 15.36 18.91
N ASN A 162 5.90 14.59 18.03
CA ASN A 162 7.15 15.02 17.41
C ASN A 162 6.88 15.98 16.25
N LYS A 163 7.23 17.27 16.45
CA LYS A 163 7.08 18.35 15.46
C LYS A 163 8.34 18.59 14.62
N ASN A 164 9.35 17.72 14.71
CA ASN A 164 10.58 17.91 13.95
C ASN A 164 10.27 17.87 12.44
N LYS A 165 10.62 18.97 11.76
CA LYS A 165 10.52 19.08 10.30
C LYS A 165 11.64 18.23 9.68
N GLN A 166 11.39 16.95 9.50
CA GLN A 166 12.26 16.06 8.76
C GLN A 166 11.81 15.98 7.29
N HIS A 167 12.73 15.61 6.42
CA HIS A 167 12.39 15.35 5.02
C HIS A 167 11.32 14.25 4.91
N ILE A 168 10.53 14.32 3.87
CA ILE A 168 9.37 13.41 3.69
C ILE A 168 9.76 11.92 3.68
N THR A 169 10.98 11.60 3.27
CA THR A 169 11.52 10.24 3.21
C THR A 169 12.26 9.83 4.48
N ASP A 170 12.81 10.76 5.25
CA ASP A 170 13.63 10.43 6.42
C ASP A 170 12.79 9.92 7.60
N THR A 171 11.62 10.53 7.80
CA THR A 171 10.70 10.10 8.85
C THR A 171 10.24 8.64 8.69
N PRO A 172 9.75 8.19 7.51
CA PRO A 172 9.39 6.79 7.33
C PRO A 172 10.58 5.84 7.36
N LYS A 173 11.77 6.24 6.87
CA LYS A 173 13.01 5.44 7.00
C LYS A 173 13.32 5.17 8.45
N LYS A 174 13.40 6.23 9.26
CA LYS A 174 13.65 6.13 10.69
C LYS A 174 12.58 5.29 11.39
N PHE A 175 11.32 5.52 11.08
CA PHE A 175 10.21 4.78 11.68
C PHE A 175 10.29 3.27 11.43
N LEU A 176 10.55 2.84 10.19
CA LEU A 176 10.68 1.42 9.87
C LEU A 176 11.95 0.82 10.47
N LYS A 177 13.05 1.58 10.53
CA LYS A 177 14.27 1.15 11.21
C LYS A 177 14.03 0.95 12.71
N ASP A 178 13.47 1.95 13.39
CA ASP A 178 13.25 1.92 14.84
C ASP A 178 12.23 0.85 15.27
N LYS A 179 11.22 0.56 14.45
CA LYS A 179 10.11 -0.35 14.82
C LYS A 179 10.27 -1.78 14.30
N LEU A 180 10.96 -1.97 13.20
CA LEU A 180 11.01 -3.27 12.51
C LEU A 180 12.44 -3.69 12.13
N ASP A 181 13.44 -2.84 12.40
CA ASP A 181 14.83 -3.01 11.93
C ASP A 181 14.92 -3.20 10.40
N ILE A 182 14.18 -2.34 9.67
CA ILE A 182 14.19 -2.32 8.21
C ILE A 182 14.92 -1.09 7.71
N ASP A 183 15.93 -1.28 6.86
CA ASP A 183 16.59 -0.23 6.10
C ASP A 183 15.97 -0.13 4.70
N VAL A 184 15.51 1.06 4.31
CA VAL A 184 14.88 1.30 3.01
C VAL A 184 15.80 2.18 2.16
N HIS A 185 16.34 1.60 1.10
CA HIS A 185 17.27 2.25 0.17
C HIS A 185 16.72 2.38 -1.25
N GLU A 186 15.61 1.71 -1.55
CA GLU A 186 15.04 1.67 -2.88
C GLU A 186 14.42 3.01 -3.30
N ASP A 187 14.50 3.28 -4.59
CA ASP A 187 13.78 4.38 -5.21
C ASP A 187 12.31 4.02 -5.48
N PRO A 188 11.42 5.02 -5.50
CA PRO A 188 10.03 4.82 -5.86
C PRO A 188 9.89 4.23 -7.27
N TYR A 189 9.16 3.12 -7.38
CA TYR A 189 8.91 2.47 -8.66
C TYR A 189 7.41 2.11 -8.78
N ILE A 190 6.82 2.43 -9.94
CA ILE A 190 5.46 2.03 -10.30
C ILE A 190 5.56 0.85 -11.26
N GLN A 191 4.94 -0.26 -10.88
CA GLN A 191 4.87 -1.45 -11.73
C GLN A 191 3.89 -1.20 -12.88
N ILE A 192 4.38 -1.29 -14.11
CA ILE A 192 3.56 -1.09 -15.31
C ILE A 192 3.58 -2.40 -16.11
N ASN A 193 2.39 -2.87 -16.47
CA ASN A 193 2.23 -4.04 -17.32
C ASN A 193 2.70 -3.74 -18.75
N GLU A 194 3.38 -4.70 -19.36
CA GLU A 194 3.87 -4.61 -20.73
C GLU A 194 2.73 -4.38 -21.73
N GLN A 195 1.60 -5.04 -21.52
CA GLN A 195 0.40 -4.87 -22.35
C GLN A 195 -0.07 -3.42 -22.39
N LEU A 196 -0.16 -2.76 -21.23
CA LEU A 196 -0.54 -1.33 -21.14
C LEU A 196 0.49 -0.43 -21.81
N THR A 197 1.77 -0.79 -21.73
CA THR A 197 2.83 -0.06 -22.43
C THR A 197 2.63 -0.14 -23.94
N LEU A 198 2.36 -1.32 -24.48
CA LEU A 198 2.10 -1.52 -25.91
C LEU A 198 0.85 -0.78 -26.37
N GLU A 199 -0.23 -0.82 -25.59
CA GLU A 199 -1.46 -0.07 -25.87
C GLU A 199 -1.21 1.44 -25.89
N ALA A 200 -0.43 1.96 -24.94
CA ALA A 200 -0.07 3.38 -24.90
C ALA A 200 0.79 3.78 -26.10
N LEU A 201 1.79 2.99 -26.47
CA LEU A 201 2.63 3.22 -27.63
C LEU A 201 1.78 3.32 -28.91
N LYS A 202 0.83 2.39 -29.08
CA LYS A 202 -0.10 2.37 -30.23
C LYS A 202 -1.06 3.55 -30.18
N LYS A 203 -1.69 3.80 -29.06
CA LYS A 203 -2.69 4.86 -28.87
C LYS A 203 -2.13 6.25 -29.16
N PHE A 204 -0.94 6.51 -28.67
CA PHE A 204 -0.28 7.81 -28.82
C PHE A 204 0.69 7.85 -30.02
N GLN A 205 0.76 6.77 -30.81
CA GLN A 205 1.66 6.67 -31.98
C GLN A 205 3.11 7.00 -31.61
N ILE A 206 3.60 6.43 -30.49
CA ILE A 206 4.96 6.64 -30.01
C ILE A 206 5.90 5.71 -30.77
N ASN A 207 6.84 6.30 -31.51
CA ASN A 207 7.93 5.55 -32.15
C ASN A 207 9.14 5.54 -31.20
N LYS A 208 9.56 4.33 -30.78
CA LYS A 208 10.71 4.16 -29.88
C LYS A 208 12.05 4.58 -30.49
N ASN A 209 12.14 4.66 -31.82
CA ASN A 209 13.35 5.06 -32.52
C ASN A 209 13.47 6.57 -32.70
N GLU A 210 12.47 7.35 -32.30
CA GLU A 210 12.43 8.80 -32.33
C GLU A 210 12.63 9.38 -30.93
N LEU A 211 13.11 10.61 -30.87
CA LEU A 211 13.17 11.34 -29.62
C LEU A 211 11.74 11.77 -29.23
N ASN A 212 11.22 11.18 -28.17
CA ASN A 212 9.91 11.51 -27.61
C ASN A 212 10.09 12.31 -26.32
N ILE A 213 9.50 13.50 -26.25
CA ILE A 213 9.60 14.42 -25.10
C ILE A 213 8.22 14.60 -24.49
N LEU A 214 8.05 14.23 -23.22
CA LEU A 214 6.83 14.46 -22.46
C LEU A 214 6.94 15.76 -21.66
N LEU A 215 6.04 16.71 -21.92
CA LEU A 215 5.93 17.97 -21.16
C LEU A 215 4.76 17.89 -20.18
N GLY A 216 5.06 17.98 -18.88
CA GLY A 216 4.06 18.10 -17.83
C GLY A 216 3.60 19.54 -17.69
N ILE A 217 2.54 19.93 -18.42
CA ILE A 217 2.07 21.32 -18.45
C ILE A 217 1.05 21.65 -17.36
N GLY A 218 0.63 20.65 -16.57
CA GLY A 218 -0.30 20.82 -15.45
C GLY A 218 0.41 20.99 -14.12
N GLY A 219 -0.24 21.66 -13.16
CA GLY A 219 0.25 21.76 -11.79
C GLY A 219 -0.91 21.96 -10.80
N SER A 220 -0.75 21.40 -9.58
CA SER A 220 -1.80 21.43 -8.54
C SER A 220 -2.04 22.82 -7.92
N GLY A 221 -1.32 23.85 -8.35
CA GLY A 221 -1.48 25.20 -7.85
C GLY A 221 -0.79 26.25 -8.74
N PRO A 222 -1.16 27.54 -8.60
CA PRO A 222 -0.63 28.61 -9.44
C PRO A 222 0.90 28.70 -9.44
N THR A 223 1.52 28.48 -8.28
CA THR A 223 2.98 28.54 -8.11
C THR A 223 3.74 27.38 -8.75
N LYS A 224 3.02 26.33 -9.17
CA LYS A 224 3.60 25.15 -9.83
C LYS A 224 3.32 25.12 -11.33
N ARG A 225 2.65 26.14 -11.86
CA ARG A 225 2.32 26.25 -13.28
C ARG A 225 3.37 27.08 -13.99
N ILE A 226 4.02 26.50 -14.99
CA ILE A 226 4.90 27.22 -15.89
C ILE A 226 4.04 27.90 -16.96
N PRO A 227 4.26 29.18 -17.28
CA PRO A 227 3.52 29.87 -18.34
C PRO A 227 3.71 29.17 -19.71
N SER A 228 2.63 29.12 -20.51
CA SER A 228 2.65 28.44 -21.82
C SER A 228 3.72 28.97 -22.76
N ARG A 229 4.02 30.27 -22.73
CA ARG A 229 5.09 30.88 -23.54
C ARG A 229 6.45 30.22 -23.30
N ILE A 230 6.75 29.85 -22.05
CA ILE A 230 8.04 29.19 -21.72
C ILE A 230 8.10 27.79 -22.35
N PHE A 231 6.99 27.03 -22.33
CA PHE A 231 6.94 25.74 -23.02
C PHE A 231 7.12 25.90 -24.52
N LEU A 232 6.50 26.92 -25.16
CA LEU A 232 6.67 27.21 -26.59
C LEU A 232 8.13 27.54 -26.91
N GLU A 233 8.77 28.41 -26.11
CA GLU A 233 10.18 28.73 -26.28
C GLU A 233 11.10 27.51 -26.16
N VAL A 234 10.80 26.58 -25.24
CA VAL A 234 11.55 25.32 -25.10
C VAL A 234 11.34 24.43 -26.33
N ILE A 235 10.11 24.27 -26.78
CA ILE A 235 9.76 23.49 -27.97
C ILE A 235 10.52 24.02 -29.20
N ASP A 236 10.45 25.33 -29.46
CA ASP A 236 11.12 25.97 -30.59
C ASP A 236 12.65 25.80 -30.54
N LYS A 237 13.26 25.94 -29.36
CA LYS A 237 14.70 25.74 -29.19
C LYS A 237 15.13 24.29 -29.45
N VAL A 238 14.36 23.34 -28.93
CA VAL A 238 14.66 21.90 -29.12
C VAL A 238 14.51 21.48 -30.59
N LEU A 239 13.44 21.92 -31.27
CA LEU A 239 13.20 21.61 -32.69
C LEU A 239 14.29 22.18 -33.61
N LYS A 240 14.93 23.28 -33.23
CA LYS A 240 16.09 23.83 -33.99
C LYS A 240 17.34 22.96 -33.88
N ILE A 241 17.45 22.15 -32.82
CA ILE A 241 18.62 21.31 -32.55
C ILE A 241 18.41 19.89 -33.06
N ARG A 242 17.20 19.36 -32.87
CA ARG A 242 16.91 17.97 -33.17
C ARG A 242 15.43 17.75 -33.46
N GLU A 243 15.14 16.95 -34.47
CA GLU A 243 13.78 16.48 -34.72
C GLU A 243 13.30 15.58 -33.59
N CYS A 244 12.10 15.86 -33.06
CA CYS A 244 11.51 15.13 -31.96
C CYS A 244 9.98 15.29 -31.94
N LYS A 245 9.32 14.41 -31.20
CA LYS A 245 7.87 14.47 -30.96
C LYS A 245 7.56 14.88 -29.53
N PHE A 246 6.70 15.88 -29.39
CA PHE A 246 6.26 16.35 -28.07
C PHE A 246 4.91 15.77 -27.68
N PHE A 247 4.80 15.35 -26.42
CA PHE A 247 3.55 14.92 -25.78
C PHE A 247 3.26 15.84 -24.61
N LEU A 248 2.02 16.32 -24.52
CA LEU A 248 1.59 17.21 -23.44
C LEU A 248 0.79 16.42 -22.40
N ALA A 249 1.30 16.31 -21.19
CA ALA A 249 0.57 15.74 -20.08
C ALA A 249 -0.21 16.83 -19.33
N THR A 250 -1.54 16.73 -19.36
CA THR A 250 -2.45 17.67 -18.68
C THR A 250 -3.29 16.93 -17.65
N GLY A 251 -3.72 17.63 -16.58
CA GLY A 251 -4.84 17.16 -15.77
C GLY A 251 -6.18 17.36 -16.51
N LYS A 252 -7.24 16.66 -16.08
CA LYS A 252 -8.58 17.04 -16.49
C LYS A 252 -8.86 18.42 -15.92
N SER A 253 -8.94 19.47 -16.76
CA SER A 253 -9.42 20.76 -16.32
C SER A 253 -10.92 20.64 -16.00
N LYS A 254 -11.34 21.32 -14.96
CA LYS A 254 -12.75 21.57 -14.67
C LYS A 254 -13.10 22.95 -15.25
N ASP A 255 -12.76 23.19 -16.48
CA ASP A 255 -13.17 24.39 -17.22
C ASP A 255 -14.01 23.97 -18.40
#